data_acf388e54fb2d0c859e12aa58056fc23
#
_entry.id   acf388e54fb2d0c859e12aa58056fc23
#
_cell.length_a   1.000
_cell.length_b   1.000
_cell.length_c   1.000
_cell.angle_alpha   90.00
_cell.angle_beta   90.00
_cell.angle_gamma   90.00
#
_symmetry.space_group_name_H-M   'P 1'
#
loop_
_entity.id
_entity.type
_entity.pdbx_description
1 polymer ?
#
loop_
_entity_poly.entity_id
_entity_poly.type
_entity_poly.pdbx_seq_one_letter_code
_entity_poly.pdbx_strand_id
1 'polypeptide(L)'
;NLFIALNYGGKQDIRQAVKKASKQNQNKFNFERFMYSKDLPEVDLLIRTGGFKRLSNFIIWQISYSELYFTNILWPNFNKSSFFKSLDWYDSVDRKFGKS
;
A
#
# COMPACT_ATOMS: atom_id res chain seq x y z
N ASN A 1 14.01 1.07 -5.67
CA ASN A 1 13.83 -0.33 -5.27
C ASN A 1 12.50 -0.87 -5.77
N LEU A 2 12.48 -2.10 -6.24
CA LEU A 2 11.27 -2.79 -6.69
C LEU A 2 10.95 -3.93 -5.72
N PHE A 3 9.70 -3.98 -5.26
CA PHE A 3 9.18 -5.07 -4.42
C PHE A 3 8.04 -5.75 -5.16
N ILE A 4 8.08 -7.07 -5.24
CA ILE A 4 7.03 -7.86 -5.88
C ILE A 4 6.33 -8.68 -4.80
N ALA A 5 5.01 -8.49 -4.65
CA ALA A 5 4.20 -9.22 -3.69
C ALA A 5 3.52 -10.41 -4.40
N LEU A 6 3.83 -11.61 -3.94
CA LEU A 6 3.23 -12.84 -4.43
C LEU A 6 2.47 -13.51 -3.30
N ASN A 7 1.23 -13.91 -3.57
CA ASN A 7 0.38 -14.58 -2.58
C ASN A 7 0.31 -13.80 -1.26
N TYR A 8 0.16 -12.47 -1.36
CA TYR A 8 0.23 -11.55 -0.23
C TYR A 8 -1.17 -11.08 0.19
N GLY A 9 -1.39 -10.95 1.50
CA GLY A 9 -2.58 -10.32 2.05
C GLY A 9 -2.23 -9.44 3.24
N GLY A 10 -2.73 -8.21 3.26
CA GLY A 10 -2.38 -7.23 4.31
C GLY A 10 -2.85 -7.65 5.69
N LYS A 11 -4.06 -8.18 5.82
CA LYS A 11 -4.55 -8.67 7.11
C LYS A 11 -3.69 -9.81 7.64
N GLN A 12 -3.34 -10.75 6.77
CA GLN A 12 -2.51 -11.89 7.14
C GLN A 12 -1.11 -11.45 7.55
N ASP A 13 -0.56 -10.45 6.86
CA ASP A 13 0.74 -9.87 7.19
C ASP A 13 0.73 -9.31 8.61
N ILE A 14 -0.28 -8.51 8.95
CA ILE A 14 -0.44 -7.94 10.28
C ILE A 14 -0.63 -9.03 11.35
N ARG A 15 -1.54 -9.98 11.09
CA ARG A 15 -1.83 -11.06 12.05
C ARG A 15 -0.60 -11.88 12.38
N GLN A 16 0.15 -12.32 11.37
CA GLN A 16 1.34 -13.13 11.59
C GLN A 16 2.42 -12.34 12.32
N ALA A 17 2.54 -11.04 12.03
CA ALA A 17 3.52 -10.18 12.68
C ALA A 17 3.23 -10.02 14.18
N VAL A 18 1.98 -9.78 14.55
CA VAL A 18 1.56 -9.71 15.95
C VAL A 18 1.82 -11.03 16.68
N LYS A 19 1.51 -12.15 16.01
CA LYS A 19 1.74 -13.49 16.57
C LYS A 19 3.22 -13.76 16.82
N LYS A 20 4.09 -13.41 15.88
CA LYS A 20 5.54 -13.56 16.04
C LYS A 20 6.09 -12.68 17.14
N ALA A 21 5.67 -11.43 17.20
CA ALA A 21 6.08 -10.50 18.26
C ALA A 21 5.72 -11.07 19.63
N SER A 22 4.53 -11.60 19.77
CA SER A 22 4.05 -12.20 21.02
C SER A 22 4.89 -13.41 21.42
N LYS A 23 5.20 -14.30 20.48
CA LYS A 23 6.00 -15.52 20.74
C LYS A 23 7.42 -15.22 21.17
N GLN A 24 7.99 -14.10 20.71
CA GLN A 24 9.37 -13.72 21.02
C GLN A 24 9.45 -12.77 22.20
N ASN A 25 8.40 -12.67 23.01
CA ASN A 25 8.32 -11.76 24.16
C ASN A 25 8.57 -10.31 23.77
N GLN A 26 8.27 -9.94 22.53
CA GLN A 26 8.37 -8.59 22.04
C GLN A 26 7.08 -7.82 22.33
N ASN A 27 7.19 -6.50 22.42
CA ASN A 27 6.02 -5.66 22.54
C ASN A 27 5.14 -5.80 21.30
N LYS A 28 3.87 -6.18 21.49
CA LYS A 28 2.91 -6.37 20.40
C LYS A 28 2.70 -5.09 19.58
N PHE A 29 2.89 -3.91 20.18
CA PHE A 29 2.76 -2.64 19.50
C PHE A 29 3.93 -2.35 18.55
N ASN A 30 5.01 -3.12 18.61
CA ASN A 30 6.16 -3.01 17.71
C ASN A 30 6.18 -4.16 16.71
N PHE A 31 5.02 -4.68 16.33
CA PHE A 31 4.91 -5.84 15.46
C PHE A 31 5.40 -5.59 14.02
N GLU A 32 5.51 -4.33 13.61
CA GLU A 32 5.86 -3.97 12.24
C GLU A 32 7.18 -4.61 11.78
N ARG A 33 8.12 -4.80 12.70
CA ARG A 33 9.42 -5.44 12.41
C ARG A 33 9.28 -6.89 11.94
N PHE A 34 8.13 -7.51 12.22
CA PHE A 34 7.86 -8.90 11.85
C PHE A 34 6.96 -9.03 10.62
N MET A 35 6.55 -7.92 10.03
CA MET A 35 5.72 -7.95 8.83
C MET A 35 6.54 -8.40 7.62
N TYR A 36 5.90 -9.15 6.71
CA TYR A 36 6.52 -9.50 5.44
C TYR A 36 6.89 -8.25 4.64
N SER A 37 6.11 -7.21 4.82
CA SER A 37 6.29 -5.91 4.15
C SER A 37 7.12 -4.91 4.95
N LYS A 38 7.88 -5.36 5.94
CA LYS A 38 8.61 -4.49 6.88
C LYS A 38 9.57 -3.51 6.20
N ASP A 39 10.11 -3.87 5.03
CA ASP A 39 11.08 -3.05 4.30
C ASP A 39 10.42 -2.03 3.37
N LEU A 40 9.09 -2.08 3.24
CA LEU A 40 8.37 -1.09 2.45
C LEU A 40 8.22 0.20 3.23
N PRO A 41 8.55 1.35 2.63
CA PRO A 41 8.23 2.65 3.25
C PRO A 41 6.72 2.90 3.21
N GLU A 42 6.28 3.92 3.91
CA GLU A 42 4.92 4.41 3.72
C GLU A 42 4.72 4.82 2.27
N VAL A 43 3.54 4.50 1.74
CA VAL A 43 3.22 4.72 0.33
C VAL A 43 2.51 6.06 0.18
N ASP A 44 3.00 6.92 -0.70
CA ASP A 44 2.37 8.21 -0.97
C ASP A 44 1.24 8.10 -1.97
N LEU A 45 1.40 7.26 -2.98
CA LEU A 45 0.43 7.11 -4.06
C LEU A 45 0.23 5.63 -4.39
N LEU A 46 -1.02 5.18 -4.34
CA LEU A 46 -1.41 3.87 -4.83
C LEU A 46 -2.15 4.05 -6.15
N ILE A 47 -1.70 3.34 -7.18
CA ILE A 47 -2.34 3.32 -8.48
C ILE A 47 -2.95 1.94 -8.69
N ARG A 48 -4.25 1.89 -8.91
CA ARG A 48 -4.93 0.65 -9.27
C ARG A 48 -5.54 0.76 -10.65
N THR A 49 -5.11 -0.12 -11.54
CA THR A 49 -5.60 -0.23 -12.91
C THR A 49 -6.78 -1.20 -13.00
N GLY A 50 -7.44 -1.25 -14.15
CA GLY A 50 -8.45 -2.25 -14.45
C GLY A 50 -9.88 -1.91 -14.02
N GLY A 51 -10.12 -0.70 -13.52
CA GLY A 51 -11.49 -0.23 -13.25
C GLY A 51 -12.06 -0.61 -11.89
N PHE A 52 -11.29 -1.25 -11.02
CA PHE A 52 -11.75 -1.58 -9.67
C PHE A 52 -11.38 -0.47 -8.70
N LYS A 53 -12.31 -0.14 -7.80
CA LYS A 53 -12.11 0.91 -6.78
C LYS A 53 -12.10 0.29 -5.39
N ARG A 54 -11.16 -0.60 -5.16
CA ARG A 54 -11.00 -1.32 -3.88
C ARG A 54 -9.54 -1.67 -3.66
N LEU A 55 -9.16 -1.90 -2.41
CA LEU A 55 -7.78 -2.21 -2.03
C LEU A 55 -7.48 -3.72 -2.12
N SER A 56 -8.50 -4.55 -2.01
CA SER A 56 -8.39 -6.02 -2.07
C SER A 56 -7.31 -6.57 -1.14
N ASN A 57 -7.23 -6.01 0.08
CA ASN A 57 -6.33 -6.49 1.13
C ASN A 57 -4.83 -6.35 0.78
N PHE A 58 -4.47 -5.36 -0.07
CA PHE A 58 -3.09 -5.13 -0.46
C PHE A 58 -2.46 -4.05 0.41
N ILE A 59 -1.33 -4.35 1.02
CA ILE A 59 -0.50 -3.47 1.87
C ILE A 59 -1.28 -2.42 2.67
N ILE A 60 -2.37 -2.85 3.31
CA ILE A 60 -3.34 -1.96 3.97
C ILE A 60 -2.71 -1.10 5.07
N TRP A 61 -1.63 -1.59 5.68
CA TRP A 61 -0.91 -0.85 6.71
C TRP A 61 -0.14 0.32 6.13
N GLN A 62 0.60 0.08 5.04
CA GLN A 62 1.48 1.07 4.44
C GLN A 62 0.75 2.15 3.64
N ILE A 63 -0.49 1.87 3.23
CA ILE A 63 -1.29 2.83 2.44
C ILE A 63 -2.28 3.63 3.28
N SER A 64 -2.12 3.61 4.61
CA SER A 64 -3.07 4.26 5.54
C SER A 64 -3.31 5.73 5.22
N TYR A 65 -2.30 6.43 4.72
CA TYR A 65 -2.39 7.84 4.35
C TYR A 65 -2.09 8.10 2.88
N SER A 66 -2.09 7.05 2.06
CA SER A 66 -1.83 7.17 0.63
C SER A 66 -2.96 7.87 -0.10
N GLU A 67 -2.63 8.62 -1.13
CA GLU A 67 -3.60 9.01 -2.13
C GLU A 67 -3.92 7.81 -3.02
N LEU A 68 -5.19 7.64 -3.39
CA LEU A 68 -5.66 6.48 -4.15
C LEU A 68 -6.08 6.94 -5.54
N TYR A 69 -5.39 6.45 -6.56
CA TYR A 69 -5.68 6.76 -7.95
C TYR A 69 -6.20 5.50 -8.64
N PHE A 70 -7.46 5.53 -9.05
CA PHE A 70 -8.10 4.43 -9.76
C PHE A 70 -8.30 4.79 -11.21
N THR A 71 -7.94 3.89 -12.12
CA THR A 71 -8.11 4.09 -13.56
C THR A 71 -8.74 2.87 -14.20
N ASN A 72 -9.52 3.11 -15.25
CA ASN A 72 -10.13 2.04 -16.05
C ASN A 72 -9.14 1.39 -17.01
N ILE A 73 -7.98 1.99 -17.22
CA ILE A 73 -6.95 1.46 -18.11
C ILE A 73 -6.50 0.10 -17.63
N LEU A 74 -6.51 -0.90 -18.49
CA LEU A 74 -5.99 -2.23 -18.17
C LEU A 74 -4.47 -2.19 -18.07
N TRP A 75 -3.91 -3.00 -17.18
CA TRP A 75 -2.46 -2.98 -16.92
C TRP A 75 -1.59 -3.03 -18.18
N PRO A 76 -1.87 -3.89 -19.18
CA PRO A 76 -1.03 -3.91 -20.39
C PRO A 76 -1.04 -2.60 -21.18
N ASN A 77 -2.06 -1.77 -21.01
CA ASN A 77 -2.22 -0.49 -21.69
C ASN A 77 -1.79 0.70 -20.83
N PHE A 78 -1.39 0.46 -19.59
CA PHE A 78 -0.91 1.50 -18.69
C PHE A 78 0.53 1.86 -19.08
N ASN A 79 0.66 2.96 -19.79
CA ASN A 79 1.94 3.38 -20.36
C ASN A 79 2.53 4.58 -19.62
N LYS A 80 3.64 5.09 -20.13
CA LYS A 80 4.34 6.24 -19.54
C LYS A 80 3.43 7.48 -19.42
N SER A 81 2.62 7.76 -20.44
CA SER A 81 1.67 8.86 -20.42
C SER A 81 0.63 8.69 -19.30
N SER A 82 0.10 7.48 -19.16
CA SER A 82 -0.86 7.15 -18.09
C SER A 82 -0.22 7.35 -16.71
N PHE A 83 1.01 6.94 -16.56
CA PHE A 83 1.77 7.10 -15.31
C PHE A 83 1.96 8.58 -14.97
N PHE A 84 2.41 9.39 -15.94
CA PHE A 84 2.59 10.82 -15.70
C PHE A 84 1.28 11.53 -15.37
N LYS A 85 0.15 11.11 -15.96
CA LYS A 85 -1.17 11.63 -15.58
C LYS A 85 -1.48 11.39 -14.12
N SER A 86 -1.17 10.19 -13.61
CA SER A 86 -1.38 9.88 -12.20
C SER A 86 -0.51 10.73 -11.29
N LEU A 87 0.73 11.02 -11.69
CA LEU A 87 1.63 11.90 -10.93
C LEU A 87 1.13 13.35 -10.93
N ASP A 88 0.64 13.85 -12.07
CA ASP A 88 0.07 15.19 -12.15
C ASP A 88 -1.16 15.30 -11.24
N TRP A 89 -2.00 14.27 -11.23
CA TRP A 89 -3.13 14.24 -10.32
C TRP A 89 -2.67 14.28 -8.86
N TYR A 90 -1.66 13.48 -8.51
CA TYR A 90 -1.10 13.45 -7.16
C TYR A 90 -0.60 14.84 -6.73
N ASP A 91 0.11 15.52 -7.62
CA ASP A 91 0.64 16.86 -7.34
C ASP A 91 -0.47 17.88 -7.10
N SER A 92 -1.67 17.65 -7.67
CA SER A 92 -2.81 18.55 -7.52
C SER A 92 -3.61 18.33 -6.24
N VAL A 93 -3.36 17.20 -5.52
CA VAL A 93 -4.15 16.83 -4.34
C VAL A 93 -3.66 17.58 -3.12
N ASP A 94 -4.59 18.08 -2.32
CA ASP A 94 -4.30 18.71 -1.03
C ASP A 94 -4.22 17.63 0.05
N ARG A 95 -3.01 17.31 0.48
CA ARG A 95 -2.76 16.22 1.44
C ARG A 95 -2.82 16.74 2.87
N LYS A 96 -3.74 16.17 3.66
CA LYS A 96 -3.98 16.60 5.04
C LYS A 96 -3.55 15.58 6.10
N PHE A 97 -3.14 14.38 5.73
CA PHE A 97 -2.66 13.35 6.66
C PHE A 97 -3.59 13.11 7.85
N GLY A 98 -4.91 12.96 7.57
CA GLY A 98 -5.92 12.75 8.60
C GLY A 98 -6.46 14.00 9.26
N LYS A 99 -6.00 15.19 8.88
CA LYS A 99 -6.54 16.48 9.34
C LYS A 99 -7.65 16.93 8.39
N SER A 100 -8.75 17.35 8.92
CA SER A 100 -9.89 17.83 8.13
C SER A 100 -9.78 19.31 7.76
#